data_b95dc7c1fba3880d0b10c38b77e8b25c
#
_entry.id   b95dc7c1fba3880d0b10c38b77e8b25c
#
_cell.length_a   1.000
_cell.length_b   1.000
_cell.length_c   1.000
_cell.angle_alpha   90.00
_cell.angle_beta   90.00
_cell.angle_gamma   90.00
#
_symmetry.space_group_name_H-M   'P 1'
#
loop_
_entity.id
_entity.type
_entity.pdbx_description
1 polymer ?
#
loop_
_entity_poly.entity_id
_entity_poly.type
_entity_poly.pdbx_seq_one_letter_code
_entity_poly.pdbx_strand_id
1 'polypeptide(L)'
;MKRALTAPALFAAAAVVAPLLATGLASCESGFERNDQIVNSLRILGAATHIDNGDGTDWADAEVGDTITLSALVANPNAIATVTVTWVTCLPNLNNTLTPCADENVLQNPVNLIGMAGVLQLGVGETIQYTVPSEVQPLLDQLVTRADANLNAQCSVYIEAPLIVIAQGSDGSVVTAVKNLRLSPWSLTGPGASDPALQHYIRNANPSITALNIPSDASACAGQTLVASCKSDADCDGGGTCSTDGWCPPAPFPAGNQLICGQIPATDVDIQTYYYCGLDGVDGSEMEYPTITWYSTGGSQGGVTNKNTAGTPDLASRTFINFTRPSAPFTLYGVVRDGRDGENWIAQAFQ
;
A
#
# COMPACT_ATOMS: atom_id res chain seq x y z
N MET A 1 66.24 -37.68 33.62
CA MET A 1 65.44 -36.68 34.29
C MET A 1 64.61 -35.98 33.23
N LYS A 2 63.33 -36.37 33.06
CA LYS A 2 62.41 -35.78 32.13
C LYS A 2 61.44 -34.87 32.92
N ARG A 3 61.43 -33.61 32.68
CA ARG A 3 60.39 -32.67 33.22
C ARG A 3 59.31 -32.50 32.19
N ALA A 4 58.11 -32.88 32.57
CA ALA A 4 56.89 -32.55 31.86
C ALA A 4 56.52 -31.12 32.16
N LEU A 5 56.19 -30.37 31.13
CA LEU A 5 55.58 -29.05 31.23
C LEU A 5 54.11 -29.18 30.83
N THR A 6 53.28 -28.98 31.83
CA THR A 6 51.83 -28.89 31.75
C THR A 6 51.44 -27.59 31.10
N ALA A 7 50.60 -27.68 30.06
CA ALA A 7 49.83 -26.53 29.54
C ALA A 7 48.50 -26.42 30.31
N PRO A 8 48.10 -25.26 30.69
CA PRO A 8 46.67 -25.03 30.85
C PRO A 8 46.17 -23.75 30.13
N ALA A 9 44.92 -23.85 29.71
CA ALA A 9 43.96 -22.78 29.59
C ALA A 9 44.14 -21.74 28.44
N LEU A 10 43.55 -22.09 27.32
CA LEU A 10 43.10 -21.13 26.32
C LEU A 10 41.80 -21.63 25.69
N PHE A 11 40.74 -21.74 26.49
CA PHE A 11 39.38 -21.98 26.03
C PHE A 11 38.40 -21.21 26.93
N ALA A 12 38.30 -19.90 26.76
CA ALA A 12 37.20 -19.11 27.32
C ALA A 12 37.15 -17.69 26.73
N ALA A 13 36.99 -17.54 25.41
CA ALA A 13 36.70 -16.25 24.83
C ALA A 13 35.95 -16.28 23.47
N ALA A 14 35.13 -17.31 23.25
CA ALA A 14 34.40 -17.44 21.98
C ALA A 14 32.87 -17.57 22.13
N ALA A 15 32.29 -17.17 23.26
CA ALA A 15 30.86 -17.41 23.52
C ALA A 15 30.01 -16.15 23.80
N VAL A 16 30.47 -14.94 23.47
CA VAL A 16 29.70 -13.69 23.77
C VAL A 16 29.39 -12.82 22.54
N VAL A 17 29.80 -13.18 21.35
CA VAL A 17 29.59 -12.33 20.15
C VAL A 17 28.43 -12.78 19.25
N ALA A 18 27.77 -13.89 19.56
CA ALA A 18 26.73 -14.43 18.69
C ALA A 18 25.27 -13.94 18.86
N PRO A 19 24.85 -13.16 19.87
CA PRO A 19 23.47 -12.66 19.90
C PRO A 19 23.26 -11.23 19.40
N LEU A 20 24.28 -10.52 18.92
CA LEU A 20 24.14 -9.12 18.51
C LEU A 20 23.93 -8.91 16.98
N LEU A 21 23.91 -9.99 16.20
CA LEU A 21 23.68 -9.90 14.73
C LEU A 21 22.27 -10.36 14.31
N ALA A 22 21.39 -10.72 15.25
CA ALA A 22 20.03 -11.17 14.94
C ALA A 22 18.95 -10.08 15.08
N THR A 23 19.31 -8.83 15.42
CA THR A 23 18.34 -7.73 15.58
C THR A 23 18.35 -6.72 14.42
N GLY A 24 19.03 -7.00 13.34
CA GLY A 24 19.24 -6.06 12.23
C GLY A 24 18.42 -6.30 10.97
N LEU A 25 17.47 -7.22 10.97
CA LEU A 25 16.47 -7.38 9.91
C LEU A 25 15.08 -7.03 10.44
N ALA A 26 14.94 -5.84 11.03
CA ALA A 26 13.65 -5.21 11.03
C ALA A 26 13.35 -4.93 9.55
N SER A 27 12.52 -5.76 8.94
CA SER A 27 11.88 -5.48 7.67
C SER A 27 11.42 -4.01 7.73
N CYS A 28 11.67 -3.24 6.70
CA CYS A 28 10.97 -1.99 6.46
C CYS A 28 9.50 -2.37 6.23
N GLU A 29 8.78 -2.64 7.32
CA GLU A 29 7.34 -2.67 7.27
C GLU A 29 6.92 -1.30 6.78
N SER A 30 6.19 -1.26 5.68
CA SER A 30 5.56 -0.04 5.19
C SER A 30 4.88 0.61 6.40
N GLY A 31 4.97 1.93 6.56
CA GLY A 31 4.45 2.61 7.75
C GLY A 31 2.94 2.39 8.02
N PHE A 32 2.29 1.60 7.16
CA PHE A 32 0.89 1.17 7.21
C PHE A 32 0.66 -0.16 7.95
N GLU A 33 1.70 -0.98 8.17
CA GLU A 33 1.58 -2.33 8.76
C GLU A 33 1.84 -2.35 10.27
N ARG A 34 1.19 -1.49 11.04
CA ARG A 34 1.19 -1.65 12.49
C ARG A 34 -0.01 -2.48 12.93
N ASN A 35 0.25 -3.46 13.82
CA ASN A 35 -0.73 -4.37 14.43
C ASN A 35 -1.83 -3.71 15.28
N ASP A 36 -1.80 -2.38 15.42
CA ASP A 36 -2.80 -1.63 16.17
C ASP A 36 -4.02 -1.35 15.28
N GLN A 37 -4.92 -2.30 15.22
CA GLN A 37 -6.14 -2.21 14.39
C GLN A 37 -7.16 -1.21 14.97
N ILE A 38 -7.05 -0.83 16.24
CA ILE A 38 -7.88 0.20 16.84
C ILE A 38 -7.22 1.56 16.68
N VAL A 39 -7.89 2.45 15.98
CA VAL A 39 -7.42 3.81 15.73
C VAL A 39 -7.94 4.73 16.83
N ASN A 40 -7.05 5.13 17.73
CA ASN A 40 -7.34 5.99 18.87
C ASN A 40 -6.66 7.37 18.81
N SER A 41 -5.92 7.64 17.75
CA SER A 41 -5.22 8.90 17.50
C SER A 41 -5.20 9.21 16.00
N LEU A 42 -4.79 10.42 15.63
CA LEU A 42 -4.56 10.79 14.23
C LEU A 42 -3.64 9.77 13.56
N ARG A 43 -4.01 9.29 12.37
CA ARG A 43 -3.27 8.27 11.66
C ARG A 43 -3.53 8.33 10.16
N ILE A 44 -2.50 8.06 9.36
CA ILE A 44 -2.66 7.79 7.94
C ILE A 44 -2.78 6.26 7.78
N LEU A 45 -3.89 5.79 7.24
CA LEU A 45 -4.19 4.37 7.07
C LEU A 45 -3.87 3.87 5.66
N GLY A 46 -3.90 4.77 4.68
CA GLY A 46 -3.62 4.48 3.29
C GLY A 46 -3.16 5.71 2.51
N ALA A 47 -2.46 5.46 1.40
CA ALA A 47 -2.08 6.46 0.42
C ALA A 47 -2.11 5.83 -0.97
N ALA A 48 -3.01 6.28 -1.83
CA ALA A 48 -3.22 5.73 -3.16
C ALA A 48 -2.81 6.72 -4.25
N THR A 49 -2.42 6.16 -5.38
CA THR A 49 -2.22 6.87 -6.64
C THR A 49 -3.31 6.39 -7.59
N HIS A 50 -4.05 7.30 -8.18
CA HIS A 50 -5.13 6.99 -9.12
C HIS A 50 -4.87 7.67 -10.45
N ILE A 51 -4.87 6.91 -11.51
CA ILE A 51 -4.66 7.40 -12.87
C ILE A 51 -5.76 6.83 -13.75
N ASP A 52 -6.58 7.72 -14.31
CA ASP A 52 -7.64 7.39 -15.25
C ASP A 52 -7.20 7.81 -16.66
N ASN A 53 -6.93 6.82 -17.49
CA ASN A 53 -6.60 7.03 -18.92
C ASN A 53 -7.82 6.93 -19.82
N GLY A 54 -9.03 6.87 -19.24
CA GLY A 54 -10.29 6.77 -19.99
C GLY A 54 -10.62 5.35 -20.48
N ASP A 55 -9.86 4.34 -20.08
CA ASP A 55 -10.14 2.93 -20.37
C ASP A 55 -11.00 2.25 -19.29
N GLY A 56 -11.28 2.95 -18.21
CA GLY A 56 -12.06 2.48 -17.07
C GLY A 56 -11.24 1.69 -16.03
N THR A 57 -9.92 1.62 -16.22
CA THR A 57 -8.98 1.03 -15.26
C THR A 57 -8.38 2.11 -14.39
N ASP A 58 -8.33 1.87 -13.08
CA ASP A 58 -7.64 2.72 -12.12
C ASP A 58 -6.19 2.24 -11.96
N TRP A 59 -5.25 2.94 -12.58
CA TRP A 59 -3.84 2.55 -12.59
C TRP A 59 -3.09 3.11 -11.37
N ALA A 60 -2.22 2.29 -10.78
CA ALA A 60 -1.30 2.66 -9.70
C ALA A 60 0.04 3.18 -10.22
N ASP A 61 0.51 2.63 -11.35
CA ASP A 61 1.76 3.02 -11.99
C ASP A 61 1.54 4.18 -12.95
N ALA A 62 2.38 5.21 -12.85
CA ALA A 62 2.27 6.42 -13.66
C ALA A 62 3.26 6.45 -14.82
N GLU A 63 2.91 7.20 -15.85
CA GLU A 63 3.75 7.54 -16.98
C GLU A 63 4.10 9.03 -16.98
N VAL A 64 5.10 9.40 -17.76
CA VAL A 64 5.41 10.81 -17.99
C VAL A 64 4.24 11.51 -18.68
N GLY A 65 3.81 12.61 -18.11
CA GLY A 65 2.67 13.40 -18.60
C GLY A 65 1.33 12.99 -18.01
N ASP A 66 1.23 11.87 -17.30
CA ASP A 66 0.01 11.49 -16.59
C ASP A 66 -0.33 12.52 -15.53
N THR A 67 -1.63 12.80 -15.39
CA THR A 67 -2.16 13.52 -14.23
C THR A 67 -2.62 12.52 -13.20
N ILE A 68 -1.90 12.47 -12.10
CA ILE A 68 -2.14 11.54 -11.00
C ILE A 68 -3.03 12.22 -9.97
N THR A 69 -4.06 11.54 -9.51
CA THR A 69 -4.77 11.89 -8.29
C THR A 69 -4.11 11.15 -7.12
N LEU A 70 -3.50 11.87 -6.20
CA LEU A 70 -2.94 11.34 -4.97
C LEU A 70 -3.97 11.49 -3.85
N SER A 71 -4.30 10.39 -3.18
CA SER A 71 -5.31 10.37 -2.12
C SER A 71 -4.75 9.75 -0.84
N ALA A 72 -5.03 10.35 0.32
CA ALA A 72 -4.66 9.84 1.62
C ALA A 72 -5.90 9.51 2.45
N LEU A 73 -5.94 8.32 3.02
CA LEU A 73 -6.94 7.93 4.01
C LEU A 73 -6.44 8.33 5.40
N VAL A 74 -7.00 9.42 5.92
CA VAL A 74 -6.64 9.95 7.24
C VAL A 74 -7.74 9.65 8.24
N ALA A 75 -7.41 8.91 9.29
CA ALA A 75 -8.31 8.66 10.41
C ALA A 75 -8.07 9.67 11.52
N ASN A 76 -9.13 10.38 11.92
CA ASN A 76 -9.13 11.41 12.96
C ASN A 76 -10.18 11.09 14.05
N PRO A 77 -9.98 10.05 14.86
CA PRO A 77 -10.99 9.61 15.85
C PRO A 77 -11.22 10.65 16.97
N ASN A 78 -10.25 11.50 17.24
CA ASN A 78 -10.34 12.53 18.28
C ASN A 78 -10.98 13.83 17.79
N ALA A 79 -11.49 13.85 16.55
CA ALA A 79 -12.12 15.01 15.93
C ALA A 79 -11.27 16.28 16.06
N ILE A 80 -9.95 16.17 15.81
CA ILE A 80 -9.03 17.32 15.77
C ILE A 80 -9.61 18.34 14.77
N ALA A 81 -9.74 19.59 15.19
CA ALA A 81 -10.52 20.59 14.48
C ALA A 81 -10.00 20.88 13.05
N THR A 82 -8.68 20.79 12.87
CA THR A 82 -8.06 20.95 11.55
C THR A 82 -6.92 19.94 11.42
N VAL A 83 -6.94 19.19 10.33
CA VAL A 83 -5.83 18.32 9.91
C VAL A 83 -5.36 18.82 8.55
N THR A 84 -4.09 19.14 8.45
CA THR A 84 -3.46 19.53 7.19
C THR A 84 -2.65 18.36 6.65
N VAL A 85 -2.95 17.92 5.44
CA VAL A 85 -2.19 16.85 4.77
C VAL A 85 -1.29 17.48 3.70
N THR A 86 0.00 17.20 3.77
CA THR A 86 1.00 17.70 2.83
C THR A 86 1.67 16.52 2.13
N TRP A 87 1.81 16.62 0.81
CA TRP A 87 2.47 15.62 -0.02
C TRP A 87 3.83 16.15 -0.47
N VAL A 88 4.85 15.35 -0.27
CA VAL A 88 6.20 15.63 -0.75
C VAL A 88 6.80 14.41 -1.43
N THR A 89 7.71 14.63 -2.37
CA THR A 89 8.50 13.59 -3.00
C THR A 89 9.95 14.03 -3.13
N CYS A 90 10.85 13.06 -3.21
CA CYS A 90 12.22 13.29 -3.63
C CYS A 90 12.39 12.65 -5.00
N LEU A 91 12.65 13.45 -6.01
CA LEU A 91 12.99 12.90 -7.32
C LEU A 91 14.27 12.10 -7.24
N PRO A 92 14.34 10.92 -7.86
CA PRO A 92 15.55 10.13 -7.89
C PRO A 92 16.68 10.93 -8.53
N ASN A 93 17.82 10.99 -7.82
CA ASN A 93 19.01 11.61 -8.36
C ASN A 93 19.81 10.57 -9.14
N LEU A 94 20.10 10.84 -10.42
CA LEU A 94 20.91 9.98 -11.30
C LEU A 94 22.28 9.61 -10.73
N ASN A 95 22.78 10.39 -9.77
CA ASN A 95 24.11 10.20 -9.20
C ASN A 95 24.16 9.28 -7.98
N ASN A 96 23.10 8.55 -7.65
CA ASN A 96 23.03 7.62 -6.51
C ASN A 96 23.35 8.26 -5.14
N THR A 97 23.28 9.57 -5.01
CA THR A 97 23.33 10.21 -3.70
C THR A 97 22.02 9.99 -2.98
N LEU A 98 22.09 9.53 -1.73
CA LEU A 98 20.94 9.40 -0.86
C LEU A 98 20.12 10.69 -0.92
N THR A 99 18.87 10.54 -1.38
CA THR A 99 17.95 11.67 -1.38
C THR A 99 17.56 11.98 0.07
N PRO A 100 17.20 13.22 0.42
CA PRO A 100 16.70 13.54 1.78
C PRO A 100 15.58 12.62 2.23
N CYS A 101 14.76 12.09 1.31
CA CYS A 101 13.67 11.16 1.61
C CYS A 101 14.13 9.76 2.03
N ALA A 102 15.38 9.39 1.85
CA ALA A 102 15.95 8.13 2.30
C ALA A 102 16.72 8.24 3.62
N ASP A 103 16.85 9.45 4.17
CA ASP A 103 17.55 9.69 5.44
C ASP A 103 16.56 9.46 6.60
N GLU A 104 16.80 8.39 7.38
CA GLU A 104 15.96 8.05 8.53
C GLU A 104 15.85 9.18 9.56
N ASN A 105 16.90 10.00 9.74
CA ASN A 105 16.85 11.13 10.65
C ASN A 105 15.90 12.23 10.16
N VAL A 106 15.82 12.41 8.85
CA VAL A 106 14.88 13.34 8.22
C VAL A 106 13.46 12.83 8.34
N LEU A 107 13.23 11.52 8.17
CA LEU A 107 11.92 10.89 8.32
C LEU A 107 11.41 10.89 9.76
N GLN A 108 12.28 11.03 10.77
CA GLN A 108 11.86 11.22 12.17
C GLN A 108 11.22 12.59 12.44
N ASN A 109 11.56 13.61 11.63
CA ASN A 109 10.98 14.95 11.70
C ASN A 109 10.53 15.40 10.29
N PRO A 110 9.52 14.76 9.72
CA PRO A 110 9.17 14.90 8.31
C PRO A 110 8.69 16.30 7.91
N VAL A 111 8.23 17.11 8.87
CA VAL A 111 7.88 18.52 8.62
C VAL A 111 9.10 19.31 8.13
N ASN A 112 10.31 18.90 8.51
CA ASN A 112 11.55 19.51 8.04
C ASN A 112 11.86 19.22 6.56
N LEU A 113 11.20 18.23 5.96
CA LEU A 113 11.32 17.98 4.52
C LEU A 113 10.77 19.14 3.69
N ILE A 114 9.75 19.82 4.20
CA ILE A 114 9.10 20.90 3.46
C ILE A 114 10.09 22.06 3.29
N GLY A 115 10.44 22.35 2.04
CA GLY A 115 11.40 23.40 1.70
C GLY A 115 12.88 22.98 1.69
N MET A 116 13.19 21.71 1.96
CA MET A 116 14.57 21.21 1.79
C MET A 116 14.97 21.13 0.31
N ALA A 117 16.24 21.36 0.04
CA ALA A 117 16.78 21.17 -1.31
C ALA A 117 16.67 19.70 -1.75
N GLY A 118 16.15 19.47 -2.93
CA GLY A 118 15.93 18.12 -3.48
C GLY A 118 14.59 17.49 -3.08
N VAL A 119 13.77 18.17 -2.28
CA VAL A 119 12.42 17.78 -1.94
C VAL A 119 11.43 18.66 -2.70
N LEU A 120 10.50 18.01 -3.39
CA LEU A 120 9.42 18.66 -4.11
C LEU A 120 8.12 18.52 -3.31
N GLN A 121 7.51 19.63 -2.94
CA GLN A 121 6.15 19.63 -2.41
C GLN A 121 5.17 19.53 -3.58
N LEU A 122 4.35 18.47 -3.58
CA LEU A 122 3.38 18.19 -4.64
C LEU A 122 2.07 18.94 -4.42
N GLY A 123 1.66 19.11 -3.17
CA GLY A 123 0.42 19.81 -2.83
C GLY A 123 0.03 19.67 -1.36
N VAL A 124 -1.12 20.28 -1.02
CA VAL A 124 -1.74 20.24 0.30
C VAL A 124 -3.21 19.87 0.15
N GLY A 125 -3.64 18.84 0.88
CA GLY A 125 -4.99 18.27 0.87
C GLY A 125 -4.96 16.76 1.04
N GLU A 126 -6.06 16.16 1.49
CA GLU A 126 -6.21 14.70 1.52
C GLU A 126 -6.20 14.13 0.12
N THR A 127 -6.70 14.89 -0.85
CA THR A 127 -6.64 14.56 -2.28
C THR A 127 -6.03 15.73 -3.03
N ILE A 128 -5.04 15.44 -3.87
CA ILE A 128 -4.38 16.42 -4.74
C ILE A 128 -4.19 15.85 -6.15
N GLN A 129 -3.98 16.72 -7.12
CA GLN A 129 -3.57 16.33 -8.47
C GLN A 129 -2.12 16.75 -8.72
N TYR A 130 -1.39 15.89 -9.39
CA TYR A 130 -0.01 16.12 -9.78
C TYR A 130 0.25 15.56 -11.18
N THR A 131 0.92 16.32 -12.03
CA THR A 131 1.31 15.85 -13.36
C THR A 131 2.78 15.44 -13.35
N VAL A 132 3.07 14.21 -13.79
CA VAL A 132 4.45 13.69 -13.88
C VAL A 132 5.24 14.52 -14.90
N PRO A 133 6.34 15.17 -14.46
CA PRO A 133 7.06 16.08 -15.32
C PRO A 133 7.87 15.36 -16.41
N SER A 134 8.02 16.01 -17.56
CA SER A 134 8.77 15.46 -18.71
C SER A 134 10.26 15.24 -18.43
N GLU A 135 10.80 15.91 -17.43
CA GLU A 135 12.20 15.80 -16.99
C GLU A 135 12.56 14.39 -16.49
N VAL A 136 11.54 13.57 -16.17
CA VAL A 136 11.74 12.17 -15.76
C VAL A 136 12.00 11.26 -16.97
N GLN A 137 11.55 11.62 -18.18
CA GLN A 137 11.66 10.79 -19.38
C GLN A 137 13.10 10.30 -19.66
N PRO A 138 14.16 11.13 -19.63
CA PRO A 138 15.51 10.66 -19.88
C PRO A 138 16.01 9.60 -18.90
N LEU A 139 15.46 9.55 -17.68
CA LEU A 139 15.75 8.51 -16.70
C LEU A 139 15.13 7.19 -17.10
N LEU A 140 13.87 7.24 -17.51
CA LEU A 140 13.13 6.07 -17.99
C LEU A 140 13.79 5.50 -19.25
N ASP A 141 14.19 6.32 -20.21
CA ASP A 141 14.91 5.89 -21.42
C ASP A 141 16.22 5.15 -21.11
N GLN A 142 16.92 5.59 -20.05
CA GLN A 142 18.13 4.88 -19.60
C GLN A 142 17.80 3.50 -19.01
N LEU A 143 16.68 3.36 -18.29
CA LEU A 143 16.25 2.06 -17.76
C LEU A 143 15.91 1.09 -18.89
N VAL A 144 15.22 1.56 -19.91
CA VAL A 144 14.92 0.76 -21.11
C VAL A 144 16.20 0.28 -21.76
N THR A 145 17.16 1.19 -22.01
CA THR A 145 18.46 0.84 -22.58
C THR A 145 19.21 -0.21 -21.74
N ARG A 146 19.08 -0.14 -20.41
CA ARG A 146 19.65 -1.16 -19.51
C ARG A 146 18.92 -2.50 -19.57
N ALA A 147 17.60 -2.47 -19.69
CA ALA A 147 16.77 -3.67 -19.83
C ALA A 147 17.06 -4.41 -21.16
N ASP A 148 17.29 -3.66 -22.25
CA ASP A 148 17.74 -4.23 -23.54
C ASP A 148 19.10 -4.93 -23.44
N ALA A 149 19.99 -4.40 -22.61
CA ALA A 149 21.33 -4.94 -22.41
C ALA A 149 21.39 -6.05 -21.34
N ASN A 150 20.37 -6.17 -20.50
CA ASN A 150 20.38 -7.04 -19.33
C ASN A 150 19.00 -7.68 -19.10
N LEU A 151 18.86 -8.95 -19.40
CA LEU A 151 17.63 -9.70 -19.34
C LEU A 151 16.96 -9.71 -17.96
N ASN A 152 17.73 -9.66 -16.87
CA ASN A 152 17.17 -9.64 -15.52
C ASN A 152 16.52 -8.29 -15.15
N ALA A 153 16.74 -7.25 -15.96
CA ALA A 153 16.12 -5.94 -15.75
C ALA A 153 14.75 -5.80 -16.46
N GLN A 154 14.36 -6.74 -17.32
CA GLN A 154 13.15 -6.63 -18.14
C GLN A 154 11.84 -6.60 -17.36
N CYS A 155 11.79 -7.21 -16.16
CA CYS A 155 10.61 -7.20 -15.32
C CYS A 155 10.53 -5.98 -14.37
N SER A 156 11.57 -5.14 -14.32
CA SER A 156 11.70 -4.04 -13.36
C SER A 156 12.00 -2.72 -14.05
N VAL A 157 11.33 -2.46 -15.17
CA VAL A 157 11.54 -1.24 -15.97
C VAL A 157 10.68 -0.12 -15.41
N TYR A 158 10.97 0.32 -14.19
CA TYR A 158 10.29 1.44 -13.55
C TYR A 158 11.25 2.18 -12.59
N ILE A 159 10.90 3.40 -12.26
CA ILE A 159 11.55 4.19 -11.21
C ILE A 159 10.59 4.24 -10.03
N GLU A 160 11.09 3.95 -8.84
CA GLU A 160 10.36 4.19 -7.60
C GLU A 160 10.69 5.58 -7.07
N ALA A 161 9.68 6.44 -6.96
CA ALA A 161 9.78 7.74 -6.33
C ALA A 161 9.05 7.71 -4.99
N PRO A 162 9.73 7.95 -3.85
CA PRO A 162 9.06 7.93 -2.56
C PRO A 162 8.09 9.11 -2.44
N LEU A 163 6.82 8.80 -2.21
CA LEU A 163 5.79 9.76 -1.82
C LEU A 163 5.69 9.76 -0.30
N ILE A 164 5.91 10.90 0.32
CA ILE A 164 5.77 11.07 1.77
C ILE A 164 4.51 11.90 2.02
N VAL A 165 3.61 11.33 2.80
CA VAL A 165 2.38 11.98 3.26
C VAL A 165 2.58 12.41 4.69
N ILE A 166 2.36 13.69 4.98
CA ILE A 166 2.49 14.28 6.31
C ILE A 166 1.13 14.81 6.72
N ALA A 167 0.50 14.25 7.75
CA ALA A 167 -0.72 14.79 8.31
C ALA A 167 -0.41 15.47 9.65
N GLN A 168 -0.75 16.75 9.76
CA GLN A 168 -0.51 17.60 10.92
C GLN A 168 -1.83 18.09 11.50
N GLY A 169 -2.08 17.74 12.76
CA GLY A 169 -3.22 18.22 13.52
C GLY A 169 -2.99 19.59 14.15
N SER A 170 -4.07 20.36 14.34
CA SER A 170 -4.03 21.67 15.05
C SER A 170 -3.70 21.53 16.53
N ASP A 171 -3.74 20.32 17.08
CA ASP A 171 -3.28 19.98 18.44
C ASP A 171 -1.77 19.75 18.53
N GLY A 172 -1.05 19.87 17.41
CA GLY A 172 0.39 19.63 17.30
C GLY A 172 0.76 18.18 17.00
N SER A 173 -0.20 17.28 16.85
CA SER A 173 0.08 15.91 16.42
C SER A 173 0.60 15.90 14.98
N VAL A 174 1.60 15.05 14.70
CA VAL A 174 2.14 14.83 13.36
C VAL A 174 2.27 13.34 13.11
N VAL A 175 1.76 12.89 11.98
CA VAL A 175 1.91 11.50 11.51
C VAL A 175 2.36 11.49 10.06
N THR A 176 3.11 10.46 9.70
CA THR A 176 3.63 10.29 8.33
C THR A 176 3.40 8.89 7.82
N ALA A 177 3.30 8.82 6.50
CA ALA A 177 3.35 7.56 5.77
C ALA A 177 4.22 7.73 4.53
N VAL A 178 4.81 6.64 4.08
CA VAL A 178 5.62 6.58 2.86
C VAL A 178 4.98 5.56 1.93
N LYS A 179 4.81 5.95 0.67
CA LYS A 179 4.37 5.09 -0.42
C LYS A 179 5.36 5.25 -1.58
N ASN A 180 5.58 4.22 -2.35
CA ASN A 180 6.31 4.34 -3.60
C ASN A 180 5.35 4.68 -4.74
N LEU A 181 5.69 5.69 -5.52
CA LEU A 181 5.12 5.95 -6.83
C LEU A 181 5.99 5.26 -7.85
N ARG A 182 5.44 4.32 -8.60
CA ARG A 182 6.14 3.72 -9.73
C ARG A 182 5.92 4.57 -10.97
N LEU A 183 7.03 4.99 -11.56
CA LEU A 183 7.06 5.70 -12.84
C LEU A 183 7.55 4.72 -13.89
N SER A 184 6.68 4.35 -14.81
CA SER A 184 6.98 3.42 -15.90
C SER A 184 7.23 4.16 -17.21
N PRO A 185 8.05 3.61 -18.13
CA PRO A 185 8.31 4.25 -19.41
C PRO A 185 7.15 4.13 -20.42
N TRP A 186 6.02 3.51 -20.07
CA TRP A 186 5.09 2.97 -21.08
C TRP A 186 3.65 3.31 -20.89
N SER A 187 3.07 3.69 -21.99
CA SER A 187 1.65 3.51 -22.27
C SER A 187 1.41 2.11 -22.86
N LEU A 188 0.45 1.34 -22.33
CA LEU A 188 -0.01 0.09 -22.94
C LEU A 188 -0.47 0.28 -24.39
N THR A 189 -0.72 1.52 -24.80
CA THR A 189 -1.16 1.93 -26.13
C THR A 189 -0.08 2.71 -26.90
N GLY A 190 1.07 2.99 -26.29
CA GLY A 190 2.14 3.80 -26.86
C GLY A 190 3.08 3.04 -27.79
N PRO A 191 4.03 3.74 -28.43
CA PRO A 191 5.01 3.17 -29.35
C PRO A 191 5.85 2.06 -28.74
N GLY A 192 5.93 1.99 -27.43
CA GLY A 192 6.68 1.01 -26.69
C GLY A 192 5.99 -0.32 -26.47
N ALA A 193 4.68 -0.42 -26.65
CA ALA A 193 3.94 -1.67 -26.45
C ALA A 193 4.47 -2.86 -27.31
N SER A 194 5.27 -2.58 -28.33
CA SER A 194 5.93 -3.58 -29.18
C SER A 194 7.42 -3.78 -28.88
N ASP A 195 7.98 -3.10 -27.87
CA ASP A 195 9.40 -3.25 -27.54
C ASP A 195 9.64 -4.58 -26.81
N PRO A 196 10.52 -5.48 -27.35
CA PRO A 196 10.80 -6.77 -26.73
C PRO A 196 11.32 -6.68 -25.29
N ALA A 197 12.02 -5.59 -24.92
CA ALA A 197 12.54 -5.40 -23.57
C ALA A 197 11.44 -5.26 -22.50
N LEU A 198 10.20 -5.08 -22.92
CA LEU A 198 9.11 -4.67 -22.06
C LEU A 198 7.91 -5.59 -22.09
N GLN A 199 7.99 -6.64 -22.90
CA GLN A 199 6.93 -7.66 -23.00
C GLN A 199 6.59 -8.29 -21.65
N HIS A 200 7.45 -8.13 -20.65
CA HIS A 200 7.31 -8.74 -19.33
C HIS A 200 7.00 -7.71 -18.22
N TYR A 201 6.93 -6.42 -18.56
CA TYR A 201 6.43 -5.43 -17.63
C TYR A 201 4.90 -5.35 -17.74
N ILE A 202 4.22 -5.54 -16.62
CA ILE A 202 2.78 -5.38 -16.49
C ILE A 202 2.54 -4.15 -15.62
N ARG A 203 1.91 -3.12 -16.20
CA ARG A 203 1.48 -1.92 -15.47
C ARG A 203 0.55 -2.33 -14.33
N ASN A 204 0.78 -1.78 -13.14
CA ASN A 204 -0.01 -2.11 -11.97
C ASN A 204 -1.33 -1.32 -11.94
N ALA A 205 -2.45 -2.03 -11.77
CA ALA A 205 -3.76 -1.44 -11.49
C ALA A 205 -4.05 -1.45 -9.99
N ASN A 206 -4.80 -0.48 -9.50
CA ASN A 206 -5.25 -0.50 -8.12
C ASN A 206 -6.29 -1.61 -7.91
N PRO A 207 -6.17 -2.40 -6.85
CA PRO A 207 -7.22 -3.35 -6.48
C PRO A 207 -8.47 -2.60 -6.02
N SER A 208 -9.64 -3.18 -6.22
CA SER A 208 -10.90 -2.57 -5.81
C SER A 208 -11.61 -3.36 -4.71
N ILE A 209 -12.37 -2.66 -3.86
CA ILE A 209 -13.34 -3.24 -2.94
C ILE A 209 -14.72 -2.82 -3.44
N THR A 210 -15.61 -3.78 -3.71
CA THR A 210 -16.96 -3.49 -4.24
C THR A 210 -18.06 -3.57 -3.19
N ALA A 211 -17.82 -4.30 -2.10
CA ALA A 211 -18.79 -4.39 -1.00
C ALA A 211 -18.11 -4.78 0.32
N LEU A 212 -18.76 -4.41 1.43
CA LEU A 212 -18.57 -5.01 2.74
C LEU A 212 -19.71 -5.95 3.03
N ASN A 213 -19.41 -7.19 3.34
CA ASN A 213 -20.39 -8.22 3.60
C ASN A 213 -20.20 -8.86 4.98
N ILE A 214 -21.30 -9.38 5.54
CA ILE A 214 -21.30 -10.33 6.65
C ILE A 214 -21.61 -11.70 6.05
N PRO A 215 -20.59 -12.53 5.80
CA PRO A 215 -20.81 -13.86 5.25
C PRO A 215 -21.31 -14.83 6.31
N SER A 216 -21.96 -15.90 5.88
CA SER A 216 -22.40 -16.99 6.78
C SER A 216 -21.24 -17.83 7.29
N ASP A 217 -20.14 -17.87 6.52
CA ASP A 217 -18.90 -18.58 6.84
C ASP A 217 -17.69 -17.93 6.13
N ALA A 218 -16.50 -18.40 6.42
CA ALA A 218 -15.25 -17.86 5.85
C ALA A 218 -14.85 -18.49 4.50
N SER A 219 -15.74 -19.20 3.82
CA SER A 219 -15.43 -19.82 2.53
C SER A 219 -15.66 -18.92 1.32
N ALA A 220 -16.55 -17.94 1.46
CA ALA A 220 -16.85 -16.97 0.40
C ALA A 220 -17.31 -15.64 1.01
N CYS A 221 -16.89 -14.53 0.40
CA CYS A 221 -17.34 -13.20 0.78
C CYS A 221 -18.76 -12.91 0.22
N ALA A 222 -19.70 -13.80 0.52
CA ALA A 222 -21.09 -13.71 0.10
C ALA A 222 -22.00 -13.77 1.32
N GLY A 223 -23.00 -12.90 1.42
CA GLY A 223 -23.91 -12.85 2.56
C GLY A 223 -24.68 -11.55 2.64
N GLN A 224 -24.96 -11.08 3.85
CA GLN A 224 -25.62 -9.80 4.05
C GLN A 224 -24.66 -8.66 3.65
N THR A 225 -25.02 -7.87 2.66
CA THR A 225 -24.29 -6.67 2.30
C THR A 225 -24.51 -5.57 3.33
N LEU A 226 -23.43 -5.08 3.92
CA LEU A 226 -23.43 -3.92 4.82
C LEU A 226 -23.33 -2.62 4.03
N VAL A 227 -22.45 -2.59 3.03
CA VAL A 227 -22.20 -1.44 2.18
C VAL A 227 -21.84 -1.95 0.79
N ALA A 228 -22.34 -1.31 -0.24
CA ALA A 228 -21.99 -1.60 -1.64
C ALA A 228 -21.43 -0.34 -2.30
N SER A 229 -20.51 -0.52 -3.25
CA SER A 229 -20.07 0.58 -4.11
C SER A 229 -21.18 1.00 -5.06
N CYS A 230 -21.18 2.28 -5.43
CA CYS A 230 -22.17 2.85 -6.35
C CYS A 230 -21.52 3.87 -7.28
N LYS A 231 -22.12 4.06 -8.46
CA LYS A 231 -21.79 5.14 -9.40
C LYS A 231 -22.91 6.17 -9.48
N SER A 232 -24.10 5.77 -9.02
CA SER A 232 -25.30 6.61 -9.02
C SER A 232 -26.26 6.17 -7.89
N ASP A 233 -27.24 7.01 -7.56
CA ASP A 233 -28.28 6.67 -6.58
C ASP A 233 -29.08 5.41 -6.95
N ALA A 234 -29.17 5.10 -8.24
CA ALA A 234 -29.87 3.92 -8.74
C ALA A 234 -29.18 2.59 -8.34
N ASP A 235 -27.91 2.62 -8.01
CA ASP A 235 -27.15 1.44 -7.61
C ASP A 235 -27.37 1.09 -6.13
N CYS A 236 -27.98 2.01 -5.35
CA CYS A 236 -28.20 1.82 -3.92
C CYS A 236 -29.58 1.21 -3.63
N ASP A 237 -29.58 0.03 -3.03
CA ASP A 237 -30.80 -0.63 -2.58
C ASP A 237 -31.58 0.25 -1.58
N GLY A 238 -32.92 0.23 -1.68
CA GLY A 238 -33.79 0.96 -0.76
C GLY A 238 -33.88 2.48 -1.01
N GLY A 239 -33.38 2.98 -2.14
CA GLY A 239 -33.50 4.41 -2.52
C GLY A 239 -32.50 5.31 -1.76
N GLY A 240 -31.38 4.78 -1.36
CA GLY A 240 -30.27 5.56 -0.78
C GLY A 240 -29.58 6.45 -1.82
N THR A 241 -28.89 7.48 -1.35
CA THR A 241 -28.07 8.37 -2.19
C THR A 241 -26.62 7.86 -2.21
N CYS A 242 -26.06 7.71 -3.42
CA CYS A 242 -24.64 7.39 -3.58
C CYS A 242 -23.78 8.54 -3.05
N SER A 243 -22.87 8.23 -2.13
CA SER A 243 -21.97 9.24 -1.58
C SER A 243 -20.97 9.74 -2.63
N THR A 244 -20.34 10.86 -2.37
CA THR A 244 -19.25 11.41 -3.24
C THR A 244 -18.07 10.46 -3.34
N ASP A 245 -17.90 9.57 -2.34
CA ASP A 245 -16.84 8.56 -2.30
C ASP A 245 -17.26 7.24 -2.98
N GLY A 246 -18.42 7.22 -3.64
CA GLY A 246 -18.90 6.07 -4.41
C GLY A 246 -19.45 4.94 -3.57
N TRP A 247 -20.04 5.22 -2.39
CA TRP A 247 -20.62 4.21 -1.50
C TRP A 247 -22.09 4.47 -1.19
N CYS A 248 -22.89 3.40 -1.18
CA CYS A 248 -24.24 3.45 -0.69
C CYS A 248 -24.31 3.64 0.82
N PRO A 249 -25.40 4.19 1.38
CA PRO A 249 -25.61 4.24 2.81
C PRO A 249 -25.50 2.85 3.44
N PRO A 250 -24.81 2.71 4.59
CA PRO A 250 -24.62 1.40 5.21
C PRO A 250 -25.93 0.85 5.79
N ALA A 251 -26.11 -0.46 5.66
CA ALA A 251 -27.09 -1.17 6.43
C ALA A 251 -26.73 -1.13 7.94
N PRO A 252 -27.72 -1.26 8.85
CA PRO A 252 -27.43 -1.33 10.28
C PRO A 252 -26.47 -2.47 10.61
N PHE A 253 -25.39 -2.16 11.32
CA PHE A 253 -24.40 -3.14 11.72
C PHE A 253 -24.99 -4.04 12.83
N PRO A 254 -25.03 -5.38 12.67
CA PRO A 254 -25.59 -6.28 13.68
C PRO A 254 -24.82 -6.23 15.00
N ALA A 255 -25.50 -6.55 16.10
CA ALA A 255 -24.88 -6.66 17.40
C ALA A 255 -24.02 -7.93 17.52
N GLY A 256 -23.06 -7.92 18.45
CA GLY A 256 -22.21 -9.07 18.76
C GLY A 256 -20.98 -9.17 17.87
N ASN A 257 -20.41 -10.37 17.84
CA ASN A 257 -19.26 -10.69 17.01
C ASN A 257 -19.73 -11.11 15.63
N GLN A 258 -19.20 -10.46 14.61
CA GLN A 258 -19.51 -10.71 13.21
C GLN A 258 -18.25 -11.08 12.44
N LEU A 259 -18.37 -12.02 11.52
CA LEU A 259 -17.37 -12.19 10.48
C LEU A 259 -17.66 -11.12 9.42
N ILE A 260 -16.65 -10.35 9.02
CA ILE A 260 -16.76 -9.32 8.00
C ILE A 260 -15.76 -9.63 6.90
N CYS A 261 -16.12 -9.35 5.66
CA CYS A 261 -15.20 -9.41 4.54
C CYS A 261 -15.40 -8.25 3.58
N GLY A 262 -14.31 -7.87 2.88
CA GLY A 262 -14.36 -7.01 1.73
C GLY A 262 -14.41 -7.83 0.46
N GLN A 263 -15.37 -7.55 -0.40
CA GLN A 263 -15.47 -8.20 -1.69
C GLN A 263 -14.54 -7.55 -2.69
N ILE A 264 -13.56 -8.31 -3.17
CA ILE A 264 -12.65 -7.94 -4.26
C ILE A 264 -13.17 -8.64 -5.51
N PRO A 265 -13.38 -7.93 -6.63
CA PRO A 265 -13.74 -8.58 -7.89
C PRO A 265 -12.65 -9.53 -8.34
N ALA A 266 -13.04 -10.68 -8.89
CA ALA A 266 -12.11 -11.62 -9.49
C ALA A 266 -11.92 -11.28 -10.99
N THR A 267 -11.46 -10.07 -11.27
CA THR A 267 -11.17 -9.60 -12.63
C THR A 267 -9.68 -9.62 -12.89
N ASP A 268 -9.27 -9.69 -14.15
CA ASP A 268 -7.86 -9.63 -14.54
C ASP A 268 -7.19 -8.28 -14.18
N VAL A 269 -7.99 -7.26 -13.87
CA VAL A 269 -7.53 -5.94 -13.44
C VAL A 269 -7.25 -5.92 -11.94
N ASP A 270 -8.11 -6.56 -11.14
CA ASP A 270 -7.97 -6.58 -9.68
C ASP A 270 -7.01 -7.66 -9.19
N ILE A 271 -6.74 -8.68 -10.02
CA ILE A 271 -5.85 -9.80 -9.71
C ILE A 271 -4.97 -10.03 -10.93
N GLN A 272 -3.93 -9.23 -11.04
CA GLN A 272 -3.02 -9.29 -12.17
C GLN A 272 -2.00 -10.42 -12.03
N THR A 273 -1.58 -10.98 -13.18
CA THR A 273 -0.40 -11.84 -13.23
C THR A 273 0.78 -11.00 -13.68
N TYR A 274 1.85 -10.97 -12.90
CA TYR A 274 3.07 -10.27 -13.22
C TYR A 274 4.25 -11.23 -13.39
N TYR A 275 5.29 -10.76 -14.06
CA TYR A 275 6.49 -11.55 -14.32
C TYR A 275 7.59 -11.16 -13.33
N TYR A 276 8.40 -12.13 -12.94
CA TYR A 276 9.65 -11.89 -12.23
C TYR A 276 10.83 -12.40 -13.05
N CYS A 277 11.93 -11.67 -13.00
CA CYS A 277 13.11 -11.93 -13.78
C CYS A 277 14.28 -12.38 -12.91
N GLY A 278 14.96 -13.45 -13.32
CA GLY A 278 16.24 -13.89 -12.81
C GLY A 278 17.41 -13.48 -13.68
N LEU A 279 18.54 -14.12 -13.46
CA LEU A 279 19.79 -13.79 -14.19
C LEU A 279 19.70 -14.07 -15.69
N ASP A 280 18.88 -15.04 -16.11
CA ASP A 280 18.75 -15.49 -17.48
C ASP A 280 17.50 -14.91 -18.19
N GLY A 281 16.84 -13.94 -17.59
CA GLY A 281 15.61 -13.33 -18.11
C GLY A 281 14.39 -13.65 -17.26
N VAL A 282 13.24 -13.89 -17.90
CA VAL A 282 11.99 -14.19 -17.19
C VAL A 282 12.04 -15.59 -16.59
N ASP A 283 12.03 -15.69 -15.26
CA ASP A 283 12.03 -16.95 -14.53
C ASP A 283 10.62 -17.53 -14.38
N GLY A 284 9.61 -16.68 -14.40
CA GLY A 284 8.23 -17.12 -14.25
C GLY A 284 7.24 -15.97 -14.11
N SER A 285 6.03 -16.33 -13.77
CA SER A 285 4.95 -15.39 -13.47
C SER A 285 4.30 -15.74 -12.14
N GLU A 286 3.83 -14.73 -11.44
CA GLU A 286 3.10 -14.86 -10.18
C GLU A 286 1.80 -14.07 -10.27
N MET A 287 0.75 -14.59 -9.63
CA MET A 287 -0.52 -13.91 -9.51
C MET A 287 -0.51 -13.03 -8.27
N GLU A 288 -1.00 -11.81 -8.39
CA GLU A 288 -1.22 -10.94 -7.23
C GLU A 288 -2.27 -11.53 -6.30
N TYR A 289 -2.08 -11.25 -4.99
CA TYR A 289 -3.04 -11.66 -3.97
C TYR A 289 -3.40 -10.44 -3.12
N PRO A 290 -4.44 -9.68 -3.52
CA PRO A 290 -4.89 -8.54 -2.74
C PRO A 290 -5.20 -8.92 -1.29
N THR A 291 -4.78 -8.08 -0.36
CA THR A 291 -4.97 -8.27 1.07
C THR A 291 -5.68 -7.06 1.66
N ILE A 292 -6.69 -7.27 2.51
CA ILE A 292 -7.35 -6.18 3.21
C ILE A 292 -6.82 -6.08 4.63
N THR A 293 -6.30 -4.92 4.98
CA THR A 293 -5.97 -4.55 6.36
C THR A 293 -7.13 -3.77 6.94
N TRP A 294 -7.63 -4.24 8.09
CA TRP A 294 -8.79 -3.66 8.75
C TRP A 294 -8.40 -2.75 9.91
N TYR A 295 -9.09 -1.62 10.02
CA TYR A 295 -8.95 -0.68 11.14
C TYR A 295 -10.34 -0.24 11.61
N SER A 296 -10.46 0.18 12.86
CA SER A 296 -11.70 0.77 13.38
C SER A 296 -11.43 1.79 14.48
N THR A 297 -12.35 2.74 14.66
CA THR A 297 -12.27 3.71 15.76
C THR A 297 -12.86 3.16 17.07
N GLY A 298 -13.32 1.92 17.10
CA GLY A 298 -13.89 1.25 18.28
C GLY A 298 -14.16 -0.22 18.04
N GLY A 299 -14.58 -0.94 19.07
CA GLY A 299 -14.82 -2.37 19.01
C GLY A 299 -13.56 -3.19 19.29
N SER A 300 -13.58 -4.45 18.94
CA SER A 300 -12.42 -5.32 19.00
C SER A 300 -12.33 -6.17 17.74
N GLN A 301 -11.11 -6.32 17.26
CA GLN A 301 -10.82 -7.14 16.10
C GLN A 301 -10.14 -8.43 16.58
N GLY A 302 -10.73 -9.57 16.20
CA GLY A 302 -10.13 -10.87 16.39
C GLY A 302 -9.33 -11.23 15.15
N GLY A 303 -8.16 -11.85 15.33
CA GLY A 303 -7.31 -12.28 14.22
C GLY A 303 -8.08 -13.15 13.22
N VAL A 304 -7.81 -12.94 11.94
CA VAL A 304 -8.21 -13.90 10.91
C VAL A 304 -7.44 -15.17 11.18
N THR A 305 -8.15 -16.27 11.39
CA THR A 305 -7.53 -17.59 11.38
C THR A 305 -7.18 -17.92 9.93
N ASN A 306 -5.98 -17.56 9.52
CA ASN A 306 -5.41 -18.01 8.26
C ASN A 306 -5.31 -19.54 8.31
N LYS A 307 -6.31 -20.22 7.79
CA LYS A 307 -6.17 -21.64 7.45
C LYS A 307 -5.46 -21.70 6.10
N ASN A 308 -4.17 -21.44 6.10
CA ASN A 308 -3.31 -21.81 4.99
C ASN A 308 -3.25 -23.34 4.96
N THR A 309 -4.11 -23.96 4.17
CA THR A 309 -3.84 -25.29 3.64
C THR A 309 -2.75 -25.14 2.59
N ALA A 310 -1.66 -25.83 2.79
CA ALA A 310 -0.42 -25.76 2.03
C ALA A 310 -0.64 -25.55 0.51
N GLY A 311 -0.08 -24.50 -0.04
CA GLY A 311 0.26 -24.39 -1.45
C GLY A 311 -0.60 -23.50 -2.34
N THR A 312 -1.77 -23.05 -1.93
CA THR A 312 -2.55 -22.04 -2.66
C THR A 312 -3.03 -20.97 -1.67
N PRO A 313 -2.60 -19.70 -1.84
CA PRO A 313 -3.14 -18.62 -1.04
C PRO A 313 -4.64 -18.50 -1.35
N ASP A 314 -5.48 -18.81 -0.37
CA ASP A 314 -6.91 -18.59 -0.48
C ASP A 314 -7.18 -17.08 -0.41
N LEU A 315 -7.65 -16.50 -1.50
CA LEU A 315 -8.03 -15.09 -1.60
C LEU A 315 -9.00 -14.72 -0.47
N ALA A 316 -9.93 -15.63 -0.14
CA ALA A 316 -10.88 -15.46 0.92
C ALA A 316 -10.21 -15.20 2.27
N SER A 317 -9.14 -15.92 2.63
CA SER A 317 -8.51 -15.80 3.95
C SER A 317 -7.84 -14.44 4.22
N ARG A 318 -7.58 -13.66 3.17
CA ARG A 318 -6.91 -12.34 3.25
C ARG A 318 -7.87 -11.17 3.35
N THR A 319 -9.16 -11.43 3.18
CA THR A 319 -10.19 -10.38 3.13
C THR A 319 -11.13 -10.40 4.33
N PHE A 320 -11.04 -11.39 5.21
CA PHE A 320 -11.93 -11.58 6.36
C PHE A 320 -11.34 -11.07 7.68
N ILE A 321 -12.25 -10.62 8.56
CA ILE A 321 -11.94 -10.28 9.95
C ILE A 321 -13.10 -10.67 10.87
N ASN A 322 -12.78 -11.14 12.07
CA ASN A 322 -13.77 -11.21 13.16
C ASN A 322 -13.83 -9.86 13.86
N PHE A 323 -15.00 -9.25 13.90
CA PHE A 323 -15.20 -7.93 14.48
C PHE A 323 -16.33 -7.93 15.49
N THR A 324 -16.05 -7.44 16.69
CA THR A 324 -17.07 -7.23 17.71
C THR A 324 -17.44 -5.75 17.73
N ARG A 325 -18.72 -5.47 17.39
CA ARG A 325 -19.25 -4.11 17.36
C ARG A 325 -19.16 -3.46 18.75
N PRO A 326 -18.68 -2.19 18.85
CA PRO A 326 -18.78 -1.40 20.06
C PRO A 326 -20.22 -0.93 20.29
N SER A 327 -20.51 -0.47 21.51
CA SER A 327 -21.80 0.16 21.86
C SER A 327 -21.95 1.60 21.37
N ALA A 328 -20.83 2.28 21.05
CA ALA A 328 -20.79 3.63 20.53
C ALA A 328 -20.68 3.64 19.00
N PRO A 329 -21.02 4.74 18.33
CA PRO A 329 -20.72 4.92 16.91
C PRO A 329 -19.24 4.71 16.61
N PHE A 330 -18.93 4.12 15.46
CA PHE A 330 -17.57 3.82 15.06
C PHE A 330 -17.41 3.93 13.55
N THR A 331 -16.17 4.06 13.09
CA THR A 331 -15.82 3.95 11.68
C THR A 331 -15.00 2.69 11.46
N LEU A 332 -15.35 1.92 10.46
CA LEU A 332 -14.59 0.76 9.98
C LEU A 332 -13.88 1.16 8.69
N TYR A 333 -12.60 0.84 8.62
CA TYR A 333 -11.76 1.04 7.45
C TYR A 333 -11.27 -0.30 6.95
N GLY A 334 -11.38 -0.54 5.65
CA GLY A 334 -10.75 -1.67 4.96
C GLY A 334 -9.81 -1.13 3.90
N VAL A 335 -8.50 -1.38 4.04
CA VAL A 335 -7.49 -0.94 3.07
C VAL A 335 -6.99 -2.16 2.32
N VAL A 336 -7.25 -2.20 1.02
CA VAL A 336 -6.82 -3.28 0.13
C VAL A 336 -5.49 -2.91 -0.52
N ARG A 337 -4.57 -3.88 -0.58
CA ARG A 337 -3.25 -3.77 -1.23
C ARG A 337 -2.96 -5.01 -2.03
N ASP A 338 -2.34 -4.85 -3.18
CA ASP A 338 -1.97 -5.95 -4.10
C ASP A 338 -0.55 -6.49 -3.90
N GLY A 339 0.28 -5.78 -3.13
CA GLY A 339 1.70 -6.11 -2.94
C GLY A 339 2.64 -5.52 -4.00
N ARG A 340 2.12 -4.79 -4.98
CA ARG A 340 2.87 -4.05 -6.02
C ARG A 340 2.67 -2.54 -5.95
N ASP A 341 2.33 -2.00 -4.77
CA ASP A 341 2.01 -0.60 -4.50
C ASP A 341 0.62 -0.13 -4.99
N GLY A 342 -0.22 -0.99 -5.56
CA GLY A 342 -1.63 -0.69 -5.77
C GLY A 342 -2.38 -0.70 -4.43
N GLU A 343 -3.21 0.33 -4.22
CA GLU A 343 -3.92 0.52 -2.97
C GLU A 343 -5.27 1.21 -3.19
N ASN A 344 -6.27 0.75 -2.46
CA ASN A 344 -7.58 1.37 -2.40
C ASN A 344 -8.22 1.10 -1.04
N TRP A 345 -9.36 1.72 -0.73
CA TRP A 345 -10.00 1.55 0.57
C TRP A 345 -11.49 1.78 0.57
N ILE A 346 -12.10 1.34 1.65
CA ILE A 346 -13.43 1.76 2.09
C ILE A 346 -13.31 2.35 3.50
N ALA A 347 -14.01 3.45 3.75
CA ALA A 347 -14.15 4.05 5.07
C ALA A 347 -15.65 4.25 5.37
N GLN A 348 -16.20 3.53 6.34
CA GLN A 348 -17.63 3.56 6.61
C GLN A 348 -17.94 3.79 8.08
N ALA A 349 -18.71 4.84 8.35
CA ALA A 349 -19.23 5.12 9.68
C ALA A 349 -20.51 4.32 9.96
N PHE A 350 -20.59 3.73 11.15
CA PHE A 350 -21.74 3.00 11.66
C PHE A 350 -22.24 3.60 12.98
N GLN A 351 -23.57 3.61 13.17
CA GLN A 351 -24.25 4.14 14.36
C GLN A 351 -24.68 3.05 15.33
#